data_86ab0623e4bdd2fb0ab8ce1a8ae632bf
#
_entry.id   86ab0623e4bdd2fb0ab8ce1a8ae632bf
#
_cell.length_a   1.000
_cell.length_b   1.000
_cell.length_c   1.000
_cell.angle_alpha   90.00
_cell.angle_beta   90.00
_cell.angle_gamma   90.00
#
_symmetry.space_group_name_H-M   'P 1'
#
loop_
_entity.id
_entity.type
_entity.pdbx_description
1 polymer ?
#
loop_
_entity_poly.entity_id
_entity_poly.type
_entity_poly.pdbx_seq_one_letter_code
_entity_poly.pdbx_strand_id
1 'polypeptide(L)'
;EYNAQVKNDLFTTPERPFAGADDYETGSKGKSSVIDLILPVVVLIATCIIGLIYTGGYYDDASEYFHDFMGAFSNASSGAGLAIGSMLALVFTFIYFWLRGSIGFEKSFESVPNGFIQMISPILILTFAWTLCGLTRYGMYSADFVVNAMSGAGELAKFLPAVIFIIGAAIGFATGTSWGTIGIMAPIVVQVFDFNTDPILCTIGLAAACSGGVMGDHCSPISDTTIMASAGAHCYHLNHVFTQIPYALTVAGVSFVSFILAGLIQNVVICLIIAAALMIATLLVIKAIMAKKHQGIFQEMAEANKSMAK
;
A
#
# COMPACT_ATOMS: atom_id res chain seq x y z
N GLU A 1 -19.19 9.84 -10.00
CA GLU A 1 -19.85 8.67 -10.63
C GLU A 1 -20.99 9.08 -11.57
N TYR A 2 -21.98 9.88 -11.10
CA TYR A 2 -23.11 10.31 -11.91
C TYR A 2 -22.70 10.97 -13.24
N ASN A 3 -21.78 11.92 -13.20
CA ASN A 3 -21.30 12.59 -14.42
C ASN A 3 -20.59 11.62 -15.37
N ALA A 4 -19.81 10.68 -14.84
CA ALA A 4 -19.14 9.69 -15.67
C ALA A 4 -20.10 8.70 -16.32
N GLN A 5 -21.12 8.22 -15.58
CA GLN A 5 -22.05 7.19 -16.05
C GLN A 5 -23.19 7.76 -16.92
N VAL A 6 -23.75 8.90 -16.54
CA VAL A 6 -24.95 9.46 -17.21
C VAL A 6 -24.57 10.47 -18.28
N LYS A 7 -23.59 11.33 -18.00
CA LYS A 7 -23.18 12.40 -18.94
C LYS A 7 -21.97 12.04 -19.81
N ASN A 8 -21.40 10.86 -19.61
CA ASN A 8 -20.15 10.43 -20.22
C ASN A 8 -19.02 11.46 -20.02
N ASP A 9 -19.05 12.16 -18.89
CA ASP A 9 -18.09 13.17 -18.50
C ASP A 9 -17.15 12.59 -17.44
N LEU A 10 -16.01 12.07 -17.88
CA LEU A 10 -14.97 11.50 -17.01
C LEU A 10 -14.23 12.57 -16.18
N PHE A 11 -14.46 13.83 -16.53
CA PHE A 11 -13.71 14.93 -15.98
C PHE A 11 -14.66 15.94 -15.35
N THR A 12 -14.65 16.05 -14.04
CA THR A 12 -15.55 16.90 -13.27
C THR A 12 -15.07 18.33 -13.07
N THR A 13 -13.84 18.65 -13.51
CA THR A 13 -13.24 19.98 -13.37
C THR A 13 -13.11 20.67 -14.72
N PRO A 14 -13.41 21.99 -14.81
CA PRO A 14 -13.23 22.75 -16.05
C PRO A 14 -11.76 22.87 -16.49
N GLU A 15 -10.83 22.67 -15.57
CA GLU A 15 -9.40 22.87 -15.73
C GLU A 15 -8.70 21.66 -16.34
N ARG A 16 -9.37 21.03 -17.20
CA ARG A 16 -8.81 19.89 -17.90
C ARG A 16 -8.01 20.28 -19.11
N PRO A 17 -7.26 19.36 -19.53
CA PRO A 17 -7.02 17.94 -19.28
C PRO A 17 -5.79 17.73 -18.42
N PHE A 18 -5.56 16.46 -18.05
CA PHE A 18 -4.28 16.04 -17.49
C PHE A 18 -3.14 16.53 -18.40
N ALA A 19 -2.42 17.56 -17.94
CA ALA A 19 -1.28 18.09 -18.65
C ALA A 19 -0.19 17.01 -18.63
N GLY A 20 0.18 16.48 -19.81
CA GLY A 20 1.11 15.37 -19.95
C GLY A 20 0.47 14.06 -20.42
N ALA A 21 -0.85 14.00 -20.61
CA ALA A 21 -1.49 12.80 -21.20
C ALA A 21 -1.01 12.54 -22.62
N ASP A 22 -0.65 13.59 -23.35
CA ASP A 22 -0.17 13.52 -24.73
C ASP A 22 1.33 13.19 -24.84
N ASP A 23 2.09 13.31 -23.73
CA ASP A 23 3.54 13.06 -23.73
C ASP A 23 3.91 11.57 -23.55
N TYR A 24 2.94 10.73 -23.22
CA TYR A 24 3.14 9.30 -23.25
C TYR A 24 2.97 8.78 -24.68
N GLU A 25 3.97 8.98 -25.52
CA GLU A 25 4.08 8.19 -26.73
C GLU A 25 4.05 6.71 -26.34
N THR A 26 2.94 6.05 -26.62
CA THR A 26 2.87 4.60 -26.55
C THR A 26 3.87 4.03 -27.55
N GLY A 27 5.08 3.77 -27.07
CA GLY A 27 6.16 3.21 -27.88
C GLY A 27 5.91 1.79 -28.36
N SER A 28 4.71 1.27 -28.17
CA SER A 28 4.32 -0.06 -28.60
C SER A 28 3.89 -0.04 -30.08
N LYS A 29 4.67 -0.70 -30.91
CA LYS A 29 4.33 -0.94 -32.32
C LYS A 29 3.35 -2.11 -32.53
N GLY A 30 2.89 -2.78 -31.46
CA GLY A 30 2.06 -3.97 -31.52
C GLY A 30 0.75 -3.86 -30.72
N LYS A 31 -0.13 -4.85 -30.88
CA LYS A 31 -1.33 -4.99 -30.05
C LYS A 31 -0.91 -5.33 -28.62
N SER A 32 -1.10 -4.43 -27.69
CA SER A 32 -0.90 -4.69 -26.26
C SER A 32 -1.95 -5.70 -25.77
N SER A 33 -1.55 -6.57 -24.86
CA SER A 33 -2.41 -7.58 -24.23
C SER A 33 -2.30 -7.48 -22.71
N VAL A 34 -3.35 -7.85 -22.01
CA VAL A 34 -3.34 -7.95 -20.53
C VAL A 34 -2.21 -8.85 -20.03
N ILE A 35 -1.81 -9.85 -20.82
CA ILE A 35 -0.69 -10.74 -20.50
C ILE A 35 0.64 -9.97 -20.42
N ASP A 36 0.80 -8.90 -21.18
CA ASP A 36 2.03 -8.09 -21.19
C ASP A 36 2.25 -7.36 -19.85
N LEU A 37 1.20 -7.17 -19.08
CA LEU A 37 1.27 -6.64 -17.71
C LEU A 37 1.39 -7.77 -16.68
N ILE A 38 0.56 -8.81 -16.79
CA ILE A 38 0.46 -9.85 -15.76
C ILE A 38 1.72 -10.72 -15.74
N LEU A 39 2.22 -11.14 -16.89
CA LEU A 39 3.32 -12.11 -16.96
C LEU A 39 4.62 -11.59 -16.32
N PRO A 40 5.11 -10.36 -16.58
CA PRO A 40 6.28 -9.82 -15.89
C PRO A 40 6.11 -9.75 -14.38
N VAL A 41 4.92 -9.39 -13.88
CA VAL A 41 4.64 -9.33 -12.45
C VAL A 41 4.66 -10.71 -11.81
N VAL A 42 4.04 -11.71 -12.44
CA VAL A 42 4.06 -13.10 -11.96
C VAL A 42 5.50 -13.65 -11.93
N VAL A 43 6.27 -13.39 -12.97
CA VAL A 43 7.68 -13.80 -13.02
C VAL A 43 8.50 -13.09 -11.94
N LEU A 44 8.29 -11.79 -11.73
CA LEU A 44 8.96 -11.04 -10.66
C LEU A 44 8.69 -11.66 -9.29
N ILE A 45 7.43 -11.96 -8.97
CA ILE A 45 7.07 -12.60 -7.70
C ILE A 45 7.73 -13.96 -7.57
N ALA A 46 7.65 -14.80 -8.61
CA ALA A 46 8.23 -16.13 -8.58
C ALA A 46 9.76 -16.11 -8.41
N THR A 47 10.47 -15.27 -9.17
CA THR A 47 11.93 -15.16 -9.07
C THR A 47 12.38 -14.54 -7.76
N CYS A 48 11.63 -13.59 -7.17
CA CYS A 48 11.91 -13.05 -5.85
C CYS A 48 11.72 -14.12 -4.75
N ILE A 49 10.67 -14.93 -4.81
CA ILE A 49 10.48 -16.04 -3.88
C ILE A 49 11.65 -17.05 -4.00
N ILE A 50 12.02 -17.43 -5.23
CA ILE A 50 13.17 -18.32 -5.46
C ILE A 50 14.47 -17.70 -4.92
N GLY A 51 14.70 -16.41 -5.15
CA GLY A 51 15.86 -15.69 -4.63
C GLY A 51 15.92 -15.67 -3.09
N LEU A 52 14.77 -15.50 -2.43
CA LEU A 52 14.67 -15.54 -0.97
C LEU A 52 15.00 -16.93 -0.44
N ILE A 53 14.37 -17.98 -0.92
CA ILE A 53 14.64 -19.35 -0.45
C ILE A 53 16.07 -19.80 -0.77
N TYR A 54 16.65 -19.33 -1.90
CA TYR A 54 18.05 -19.58 -2.25
C TYR A 54 19.00 -18.96 -1.23
N THR A 55 18.80 -17.68 -0.91
CA THR A 55 19.64 -16.97 0.08
C THR A 55 19.41 -17.44 1.52
N GLY A 56 18.28 -18.10 1.78
CA GLY A 56 17.95 -18.68 3.07
C GLY A 56 18.52 -20.07 3.32
N GLY A 57 19.19 -20.67 2.32
CA GLY A 57 19.88 -21.95 2.47
C GLY A 57 19.06 -23.18 2.07
N TYR A 58 17.95 -23.01 1.33
CA TYR A 58 17.10 -24.13 0.91
C TYR A 58 17.84 -25.17 0.04
N TYR A 59 18.80 -24.73 -0.78
CA TYR A 59 19.58 -25.57 -1.70
C TYR A 59 20.99 -25.87 -1.19
N ASP A 60 21.33 -25.45 0.02
CA ASP A 60 22.64 -25.67 0.61
C ASP A 60 22.61 -26.87 1.55
N ASP A 61 23.28 -27.96 1.15
CA ASP A 61 23.37 -29.20 1.92
C ASP A 61 23.99 -29.01 3.32
N ALA A 62 24.75 -27.94 3.53
CA ALA A 62 25.33 -27.60 4.82
C ALA A 62 24.40 -26.74 5.69
N SER A 63 23.29 -26.27 5.16
CA SER A 63 22.34 -25.43 5.86
C SER A 63 21.39 -26.25 6.75
N GLU A 64 21.08 -25.72 7.93
CA GLU A 64 20.04 -26.26 8.79
C GLU A 64 18.64 -26.26 8.09
N TYR A 65 18.44 -25.39 7.10
CA TYR A 65 17.19 -25.20 6.37
C TYR A 65 17.16 -25.90 5.00
N PHE A 66 18.06 -26.88 4.80
CA PHE A 66 18.08 -27.67 3.57
C PHE A 66 16.75 -28.38 3.34
N HIS A 67 16.11 -28.11 2.20
CA HIS A 67 14.75 -28.57 1.85
C HIS A 67 13.63 -28.15 2.83
N ASP A 68 13.88 -27.26 3.77
CA ASP A 68 12.83 -26.63 4.58
C ASP A 68 12.47 -25.24 3.99
N PHE A 69 11.32 -25.20 3.29
CA PHE A 69 10.85 -23.96 2.65
C PHE A 69 10.59 -22.84 3.68
N MET A 70 9.91 -23.16 4.79
CA MET A 70 9.52 -22.15 5.78
C MET A 70 10.73 -21.63 6.55
N GLY A 71 11.63 -22.53 6.94
CA GLY A 71 12.88 -22.18 7.61
C GLY A 71 13.78 -21.33 6.70
N ALA A 72 13.99 -21.76 5.47
CA ALA A 72 14.79 -21.00 4.49
C ALA A 72 14.17 -19.62 4.19
N PHE A 73 12.86 -19.54 4.02
CA PHE A 73 12.18 -18.26 3.78
C PHE A 73 12.33 -17.30 4.96
N SER A 74 12.22 -17.81 6.19
CA SER A 74 12.39 -17.02 7.42
C SER A 74 13.83 -16.57 7.64
N ASN A 75 14.81 -17.37 7.22
CA ASN A 75 16.25 -17.08 7.33
C ASN A 75 16.80 -16.31 6.12
N ALA A 76 15.96 -15.96 5.15
CA ALA A 76 16.40 -15.34 3.90
C ALA A 76 17.06 -13.99 4.10
N SER A 77 18.16 -13.75 3.35
CA SER A 77 18.71 -12.41 3.17
C SER A 77 17.84 -11.63 2.19
N SER A 78 16.86 -10.87 2.72
CA SER A 78 15.86 -10.17 1.90
C SER A 78 16.50 -9.26 0.85
N GLY A 79 17.54 -8.50 1.20
CA GLY A 79 18.21 -7.59 0.27
C GLY A 79 18.84 -8.33 -0.90
N ALA A 80 19.62 -9.39 -0.63
CA ALA A 80 20.26 -10.19 -1.66
C ALA A 80 19.26 -11.01 -2.49
N GLY A 81 18.29 -11.64 -1.83
CA GLY A 81 17.27 -12.47 -2.48
C GLY A 81 16.39 -11.67 -3.44
N LEU A 82 15.92 -10.50 -3.02
CA LEU A 82 15.12 -9.61 -3.87
C LEU A 82 15.93 -8.99 -5.01
N ALA A 83 17.20 -8.65 -4.77
CA ALA A 83 18.09 -8.14 -5.83
C ALA A 83 18.31 -9.19 -6.93
N ILE A 84 18.62 -10.44 -6.56
CA ILE A 84 18.78 -11.54 -7.52
C ILE A 84 17.47 -11.78 -8.27
N GLY A 85 16.35 -11.90 -7.55
CA GLY A 85 15.03 -12.15 -8.12
C GLY A 85 14.60 -11.07 -9.11
N SER A 86 14.75 -9.80 -8.76
CA SER A 86 14.39 -8.68 -9.63
C SER A 86 15.27 -8.56 -10.87
N MET A 87 16.59 -8.86 -10.75
CA MET A 87 17.49 -8.93 -11.92
C MET A 87 17.06 -10.02 -12.91
N LEU A 88 16.73 -11.21 -12.42
CA LEU A 88 16.26 -12.30 -13.27
C LEU A 88 14.91 -11.95 -13.94
N ALA A 89 14.01 -11.32 -13.20
CA ALA A 89 12.73 -10.84 -13.74
C ALA A 89 12.92 -9.76 -14.83
N LEU A 90 13.88 -8.83 -14.62
CA LEU A 90 14.20 -7.79 -15.59
C LEU A 90 14.71 -8.39 -16.90
N VAL A 91 15.66 -9.32 -16.82
CA VAL A 91 16.21 -10.03 -17.99
C VAL A 91 15.10 -10.79 -18.72
N PHE A 92 14.26 -11.52 -17.99
CA PHE A 92 13.10 -12.21 -18.57
C PHE A 92 12.16 -11.24 -19.28
N THR A 93 11.83 -10.12 -18.65
CA THR A 93 10.92 -9.11 -19.17
C THR A 93 11.44 -8.51 -20.48
N PHE A 94 12.73 -8.20 -20.56
CA PHE A 94 13.36 -7.71 -21.79
C PHE A 94 13.29 -8.74 -22.90
N ILE A 95 13.67 -10.00 -22.64
CA ILE A 95 13.62 -11.08 -23.62
C ILE A 95 12.16 -11.27 -24.11
N TYR A 96 11.20 -11.27 -23.20
CA TYR A 96 9.78 -11.42 -23.50
C TYR A 96 9.29 -10.32 -24.47
N PHE A 97 9.56 -9.05 -24.16
CA PHE A 97 9.13 -7.94 -25.01
C PHE A 97 9.86 -7.87 -26.35
N TRP A 98 11.12 -8.28 -26.40
CA TRP A 98 11.87 -8.38 -27.66
C TRP A 98 11.31 -9.48 -28.57
N LEU A 99 11.00 -10.64 -28.03
CA LEU A 99 10.39 -11.75 -28.78
C LEU A 99 8.98 -11.38 -29.31
N ARG A 100 8.25 -10.57 -28.54
CA ARG A 100 6.96 -10.04 -29.01
C ARG A 100 7.07 -8.89 -30.00
N GLY A 101 8.24 -8.29 -30.16
CA GLY A 101 8.44 -7.11 -30.97
C GLY A 101 7.69 -5.87 -30.48
N SER A 102 7.27 -5.86 -29.20
CA SER A 102 6.50 -4.76 -28.61
C SER A 102 7.37 -3.57 -28.26
N ILE A 103 8.61 -3.81 -27.78
CA ILE A 103 9.57 -2.78 -27.39
C ILE A 103 10.89 -3.06 -28.09
N GLY A 104 11.51 -2.01 -28.66
CA GLY A 104 12.82 -2.11 -29.27
C GLY A 104 13.95 -2.19 -28.23
N PHE A 105 15.10 -2.72 -28.65
CA PHE A 105 16.28 -2.88 -27.80
C PHE A 105 16.71 -1.55 -27.15
N GLU A 106 16.81 -0.48 -27.93
CA GLU A 106 17.19 0.85 -27.47
C GLU A 106 16.28 1.37 -26.35
N LYS A 107 14.93 1.34 -26.56
CA LYS A 107 13.95 1.76 -25.56
C LYS A 107 13.99 0.92 -24.28
N SER A 108 14.29 -0.37 -24.39
CA SER A 108 14.46 -1.24 -23.22
C SER A 108 15.62 -0.78 -22.34
N PHE A 109 16.75 -0.44 -22.95
CA PHE A 109 17.91 0.04 -22.20
C PHE A 109 17.76 1.47 -21.69
N GLU A 110 17.01 2.34 -22.38
CA GLU A 110 16.65 3.68 -21.88
C GLU A 110 15.73 3.61 -20.66
N SER A 111 14.91 2.57 -20.54
CA SER A 111 14.02 2.40 -19.39
C SER A 111 14.76 2.14 -18.07
N VAL A 112 15.96 1.57 -18.13
CA VAL A 112 16.76 1.24 -16.92
C VAL A 112 17.20 2.50 -16.17
N PRO A 113 17.91 3.47 -16.75
CA PRO A 113 18.26 4.71 -16.05
C PRO A 113 17.01 5.50 -15.60
N ASN A 114 15.94 5.49 -16.38
CA ASN A 114 14.68 6.12 -15.97
C ASN A 114 14.07 5.46 -14.73
N GLY A 115 14.13 4.14 -14.63
CA GLY A 115 13.74 3.40 -13.44
C GLY A 115 14.59 3.76 -12.22
N PHE A 116 15.92 3.88 -12.38
CA PHE A 116 16.81 4.35 -11.31
C PHE A 116 16.47 5.76 -10.84
N ILE A 117 16.20 6.68 -11.77
CA ILE A 117 15.82 8.06 -11.44
C ILE A 117 14.52 8.09 -10.62
N GLN A 118 13.52 7.28 -11.00
CA GLN A 118 12.26 7.17 -10.26
C GLN A 118 12.46 6.64 -8.84
N MET A 119 13.45 5.79 -8.60
CA MET A 119 13.76 5.22 -7.29
C MET A 119 14.58 6.15 -6.38
N ILE A 120 15.14 7.25 -6.88
CA ILE A 120 15.94 8.19 -6.07
C ILE A 120 15.11 8.75 -4.92
N SER A 121 13.89 9.24 -5.19
CA SER A 121 13.03 9.82 -4.17
C SER A 121 12.63 8.81 -3.08
N PRO A 122 12.11 7.60 -3.39
CA PRO A 122 11.85 6.57 -2.40
C PRO A 122 13.08 6.18 -1.56
N ILE A 123 14.25 6.02 -2.18
CA ILE A 123 15.49 5.66 -1.48
C ILE A 123 15.91 6.76 -0.50
N LEU A 124 15.84 8.02 -0.90
CA LEU A 124 16.16 9.14 -0.02
C LEU A 124 15.19 9.22 1.16
N ILE A 125 13.89 9.06 0.92
CA ILE A 125 12.86 9.07 1.97
C ILE A 125 13.14 7.94 2.98
N LEU A 126 13.39 6.72 2.53
CA LEU A 126 13.70 5.59 3.40
C LEU A 126 15.01 5.81 4.18
N THR A 127 16.04 6.36 3.54
CA THR A 127 17.32 6.64 4.20
C THR A 127 17.15 7.67 5.32
N PHE A 128 16.43 8.75 5.07
CA PHE A 128 16.13 9.74 6.11
C PHE A 128 15.19 9.20 7.19
N ALA A 129 14.20 8.39 6.84
CA ALA A 129 13.31 7.74 7.79
C ALA A 129 14.09 6.80 8.73
N TRP A 130 14.99 5.98 8.21
CA TRP A 130 15.85 5.11 9.03
C TRP A 130 16.82 5.91 9.91
N THR A 131 17.37 7.00 9.39
CA THR A 131 18.24 7.90 10.17
C THR A 131 17.44 8.53 11.33
N LEU A 132 16.24 9.03 11.05
CA LEU A 132 15.35 9.58 12.08
C LEU A 132 14.95 8.53 13.11
N CYS A 133 14.62 7.31 12.65
CA CYS A 133 14.31 6.18 13.52
C CYS A 133 15.49 5.84 14.44
N GLY A 134 16.71 5.81 13.89
CA GLY A 134 17.93 5.60 14.69
C GLY A 134 18.14 6.71 15.74
N LEU A 135 17.91 7.95 15.36
CA LEU A 135 18.03 9.09 16.26
C LEU A 135 16.98 9.06 17.39
N THR A 136 15.72 8.79 17.04
CA THR A 136 14.64 8.69 18.04
C THR A 136 14.85 7.51 18.98
N ARG A 137 15.32 6.38 18.45
CA ARG A 137 15.54 5.16 19.22
C ARG A 137 16.74 5.26 20.17
N TYR A 138 17.90 5.65 19.64
CA TYR A 138 19.17 5.60 20.36
C TYR A 138 19.63 6.94 20.91
N GLY A 139 19.19 8.06 20.32
CA GLY A 139 19.54 9.41 20.76
C GLY A 139 18.52 10.01 21.73
N MET A 140 17.24 9.84 21.47
CA MET A 140 16.17 10.43 22.28
C MET A 140 15.51 9.48 23.27
N TYR A 141 15.79 8.19 23.19
CA TYR A 141 15.16 7.16 24.05
C TYR A 141 13.62 7.29 24.07
N SER A 142 13.06 7.61 22.90
CA SER A 142 11.62 7.95 22.78
C SER A 142 10.71 6.80 23.21
N ALA A 143 11.12 5.54 23.01
CA ALA A 143 10.37 4.39 23.46
C ALA A 143 10.36 4.27 24.99
N ASP A 144 11.49 4.47 25.64
CA ASP A 144 11.56 4.46 27.11
C ASP A 144 10.68 5.55 27.72
N PHE A 145 10.64 6.73 27.07
CA PHE A 145 9.73 7.80 27.47
C PHE A 145 8.26 7.36 27.35
N VAL A 146 7.87 6.76 26.24
CA VAL A 146 6.48 6.29 26.02
C VAL A 146 6.15 5.16 27.00
N VAL A 147 7.03 4.18 27.19
CA VAL A 147 6.85 3.07 28.16
C VAL A 147 6.69 3.63 29.58
N ASN A 148 7.55 4.57 29.99
CA ASN A 148 7.45 5.21 31.31
C ASN A 148 6.16 6.02 31.47
N ALA A 149 5.75 6.77 30.45
CA ALA A 149 4.49 7.51 30.46
C ALA A 149 3.27 6.56 30.53
N MET A 150 3.40 5.35 30.00
CA MET A 150 2.35 4.34 30.00
C MET A 150 2.39 3.39 31.19
N SER A 151 3.48 3.35 31.94
CA SER A 151 3.60 2.47 33.12
C SER A 151 2.50 2.69 34.19
N GLY A 152 1.81 3.84 34.14
CA GLY A 152 0.61 4.13 34.93
C GLY A 152 -0.71 3.96 34.17
N ALA A 153 -0.68 3.61 32.87
CA ALA A 153 -1.88 3.62 32.05
C ALA A 153 -2.76 2.36 32.20
N GLY A 154 -2.23 1.25 32.71
CA GLY A 154 -2.99 0.03 32.97
C GLY A 154 -3.88 -0.40 31.78
N GLU A 155 -5.18 -0.45 31.99
CA GLU A 155 -6.18 -0.78 30.95
C GLU A 155 -6.19 0.17 29.73
N LEU A 156 -5.66 1.40 29.87
CA LEU A 156 -5.58 2.34 28.73
C LEU A 156 -4.61 1.90 27.65
N ALA A 157 -3.66 1.00 27.94
CA ALA A 157 -2.76 0.43 26.94
C ALA A 157 -3.51 -0.29 25.82
N LYS A 158 -4.69 -0.84 26.11
CA LYS A 158 -5.57 -1.51 25.13
C LYS A 158 -6.11 -0.58 24.04
N PHE A 159 -6.16 0.74 24.29
CA PHE A 159 -6.60 1.73 23.31
C PHE A 159 -5.46 2.27 22.43
N LEU A 160 -4.21 1.97 22.82
CA LEU A 160 -3.04 2.50 22.13
C LEU A 160 -2.96 2.11 20.64
N PRO A 161 -3.36 0.90 20.20
CA PRO A 161 -3.40 0.59 18.76
C PRO A 161 -4.25 1.57 17.93
N ALA A 162 -5.38 2.02 18.48
CA ALA A 162 -6.20 3.02 17.79
C ALA A 162 -5.51 4.39 17.70
N VAL A 163 -4.76 4.78 18.74
CA VAL A 163 -3.94 6.01 18.73
C VAL A 163 -2.80 5.88 17.73
N ILE A 164 -2.11 4.75 17.69
CA ILE A 164 -1.04 4.43 16.75
C ILE A 164 -1.58 4.53 15.30
N PHE A 165 -2.78 4.02 15.04
CA PHE A 165 -3.43 4.14 13.74
C PHE A 165 -3.60 5.60 13.31
N ILE A 166 -4.11 6.47 14.18
CA ILE A 166 -4.31 7.90 13.87
C ILE A 166 -2.97 8.60 13.65
N ILE A 167 -1.99 8.35 14.49
CA ILE A 167 -0.65 8.94 14.36
C ILE A 167 -0.01 8.48 13.04
N GLY A 168 -0.08 7.18 12.74
CA GLY A 168 0.38 6.61 11.48
C GLY A 168 -0.30 7.25 10.27
N ALA A 169 -1.63 7.46 10.34
CA ALA A 169 -2.38 8.13 9.29
C ALA A 169 -1.96 9.60 9.10
N ALA A 170 -1.73 10.33 10.18
CA ALA A 170 -1.26 11.72 10.12
C ALA A 170 0.15 11.82 9.53
N ILE A 171 1.07 10.95 9.94
CA ILE A 171 2.43 10.91 9.40
C ILE A 171 2.40 10.50 7.92
N GLY A 172 1.67 9.42 7.57
CA GLY A 172 1.54 8.95 6.19
C GLY A 172 0.96 10.02 5.25
N PHE A 173 -0.05 10.76 5.72
CA PHE A 173 -0.62 11.89 4.98
C PHE A 173 0.39 13.02 4.79
N ALA A 174 1.11 13.40 5.84
CA ALA A 174 2.07 14.51 5.81
C ALA A 174 3.33 14.20 5.00
N THR A 175 3.75 12.92 4.97
CA THR A 175 4.96 12.48 4.26
C THR A 175 4.68 11.95 2.85
N GLY A 176 3.45 11.55 2.57
CA GLY A 176 3.06 10.94 1.30
C GLY A 176 3.70 9.58 1.06
N THR A 177 4.06 8.84 2.14
CA THR A 177 4.65 7.51 2.01
C THR A 177 4.24 6.59 3.16
N SER A 178 3.68 5.44 2.80
CA SER A 178 3.38 4.38 3.77
C SER A 178 4.66 3.71 4.31
N TRP A 179 5.63 3.46 3.44
CA TRP A 179 6.90 2.82 3.82
C TRP A 179 7.71 3.65 4.81
N GLY A 180 7.83 4.96 4.57
CA GLY A 180 8.49 5.88 5.50
C GLY A 180 7.79 5.91 6.86
N THR A 181 6.47 5.94 6.86
CA THR A 181 5.66 5.91 8.08
C THR A 181 5.83 4.60 8.85
N ILE A 182 5.77 3.45 8.17
CA ILE A 182 5.99 2.13 8.79
C ILE A 182 7.41 2.04 9.35
N GLY A 183 8.41 2.52 8.60
CA GLY A 183 9.80 2.54 9.03
C GLY A 183 10.04 3.34 10.32
N ILE A 184 9.27 4.40 10.56
CA ILE A 184 9.32 5.20 11.80
C ILE A 184 8.51 4.54 12.91
N MET A 185 7.27 4.11 12.62
CA MET A 185 6.32 3.67 13.63
C MET A 185 6.58 2.26 14.13
N ALA A 186 6.97 1.32 13.26
CA ALA A 186 7.12 -0.08 13.65
C ALA A 186 8.16 -0.30 14.76
N PRO A 187 9.38 0.29 14.72
CA PRO A 187 10.33 0.18 15.81
C PRO A 187 9.83 0.76 17.13
N ILE A 188 9.04 1.84 17.08
CA ILE A 188 8.44 2.44 18.28
C ILE A 188 7.40 1.48 18.86
N VAL A 189 6.54 0.90 18.03
CA VAL A 189 5.51 -0.05 18.46
C VAL A 189 6.12 -1.28 19.13
N VAL A 190 7.18 -1.88 18.54
CA VAL A 190 7.86 -3.06 19.10
C VAL A 190 8.55 -2.76 20.44
N GLN A 191 8.95 -1.51 20.67
CA GLN A 191 9.52 -1.11 21.95
C GLN A 191 8.45 -0.81 23.01
N VAL A 192 7.30 -0.28 22.61
CA VAL A 192 6.16 -0.01 23.49
C VAL A 192 5.46 -1.29 23.93
N PHE A 193 5.26 -2.20 22.99
CA PHE A 193 4.70 -3.53 23.24
C PHE A 193 5.81 -4.56 23.04
N ASP A 194 6.42 -5.01 24.14
CA ASP A 194 7.43 -6.07 24.07
C ASP A 194 6.78 -7.35 23.55
N PHE A 195 7.29 -7.83 22.40
CA PHE A 195 6.78 -9.05 21.76
C PHE A 195 6.88 -10.29 22.66
N ASN A 196 7.83 -10.32 23.60
CA ASN A 196 7.99 -11.46 24.52
C ASN A 196 6.96 -11.47 25.63
N THR A 197 6.50 -10.30 26.08
CA THR A 197 5.53 -10.16 27.18
C THR A 197 4.10 -10.04 26.69
N ASP A 198 3.87 -9.35 25.57
CA ASP A 198 2.53 -9.10 25.01
C ASP A 198 2.51 -9.20 23.48
N PRO A 199 2.70 -10.41 22.91
CA PRO A 199 2.81 -10.62 21.47
C PRO A 199 1.53 -10.21 20.71
N ILE A 200 0.37 -10.32 21.35
CA ILE A 200 -0.92 -10.00 20.71
C ILE A 200 -1.05 -8.49 20.52
N LEU A 201 -0.83 -7.70 21.59
CA LEU A 201 -0.90 -6.24 21.49
C LEU A 201 0.20 -5.67 20.59
N CYS A 202 1.39 -6.25 20.60
CA CYS A 202 2.46 -5.89 19.68
C CYS A 202 2.03 -6.10 18.22
N THR A 203 1.44 -7.25 17.89
CA THR A 203 0.93 -7.55 16.55
C THR A 203 -0.19 -6.60 16.15
N ILE A 204 -1.13 -6.31 17.05
CA ILE A 204 -2.22 -5.35 16.79
C ILE A 204 -1.66 -3.94 16.58
N GLY A 205 -0.68 -3.53 17.38
CA GLY A 205 -0.01 -2.23 17.26
C GLY A 205 0.74 -2.07 15.94
N LEU A 206 1.47 -3.11 15.50
CA LEU A 206 2.12 -3.13 14.18
C LEU A 206 1.11 -3.06 13.04
N ALA A 207 0.02 -3.82 13.14
CA ALA A 207 -1.06 -3.76 12.15
C ALA A 207 -1.69 -2.36 12.10
N ALA A 208 -1.87 -1.71 13.25
CA ALA A 208 -2.38 -0.35 13.34
C ALA A 208 -1.43 0.68 12.71
N ALA A 209 -0.12 0.56 12.94
CA ALA A 209 0.90 1.41 12.33
C ALA A 209 0.93 1.25 10.80
N CYS A 210 0.91 0.02 10.31
CA CYS A 210 0.86 -0.28 8.88
C CYS A 210 -0.42 0.28 8.23
N SER A 211 -1.58 -0.01 8.83
CA SER A 211 -2.88 0.44 8.31
C SER A 211 -3.02 1.96 8.34
N GLY A 212 -2.54 2.62 9.39
CA GLY A 212 -2.52 4.06 9.49
C GLY A 212 -1.63 4.69 8.42
N GLY A 213 -0.40 4.18 8.27
CA GLY A 213 0.53 4.64 7.24
C GLY A 213 -0.05 4.52 5.83
N VAL A 214 -0.66 3.38 5.51
CA VAL A 214 -1.33 3.15 4.21
C VAL A 214 -2.52 4.10 4.02
N MET A 215 -3.35 4.29 5.05
CA MET A 215 -4.49 5.22 4.98
C MET A 215 -4.04 6.65 4.71
N GLY A 216 -3.02 7.12 5.42
CA GLY A 216 -2.48 8.47 5.26
C GLY A 216 -1.88 8.68 3.87
N ASP A 217 -1.04 7.75 3.43
CA ASP A 217 -0.45 7.72 2.09
C ASP A 217 -1.53 7.78 1.00
N HIS A 218 -2.55 6.95 1.12
CA HIS A 218 -3.66 6.88 0.15
C HIS A 218 -4.44 8.19 -0.01
N CYS A 219 -4.48 9.02 1.01
CA CYS A 219 -5.17 10.32 1.00
C CYS A 219 -4.25 11.49 0.66
N SER A 220 -2.94 11.28 0.65
CA SER A 220 -1.97 12.35 0.49
C SER A 220 -1.87 12.83 -0.96
N PRO A 221 -1.95 14.15 -1.19
CA PRO A 221 -1.74 14.71 -2.53
C PRO A 221 -0.28 14.65 -2.99
N ILE A 222 0.66 14.39 -2.08
CA ILE A 222 2.10 14.27 -2.39
C ILE A 222 2.56 12.82 -2.44
N SER A 223 1.63 11.86 -2.30
CA SER A 223 1.94 10.44 -2.38
C SER A 223 2.35 10.03 -3.79
N ASP A 224 3.46 9.31 -3.89
CA ASP A 224 3.93 8.72 -5.14
C ASP A 224 2.92 7.72 -5.71
N THR A 225 2.27 6.91 -4.86
CA THR A 225 1.24 5.95 -5.27
C THR A 225 0.03 6.66 -5.86
N THR A 226 -0.44 7.76 -5.26
CA THR A 226 -1.57 8.56 -5.74
C THR A 226 -1.23 9.29 -7.03
N ILE A 227 0.00 9.84 -7.14
CA ILE A 227 0.52 10.48 -8.35
C ILE A 227 0.58 9.45 -9.49
N MET A 228 1.17 8.28 -9.25
CA MET A 228 1.29 7.23 -10.27
C MET A 228 -0.07 6.68 -10.69
N ALA A 229 -1.01 6.49 -9.75
CA ALA A 229 -2.36 6.02 -10.06
C ALA A 229 -3.12 7.03 -10.93
N SER A 230 -3.05 8.33 -10.60
CA SER A 230 -3.70 9.38 -11.39
C SER A 230 -3.07 9.52 -12.78
N ALA A 231 -1.75 9.43 -12.88
CA ALA A 231 -1.03 9.44 -14.15
C ALA A 231 -1.40 8.23 -15.02
N GLY A 232 -1.38 7.02 -14.46
CA GLY A 232 -1.75 5.79 -15.17
C GLY A 232 -3.21 5.75 -15.61
N ALA A 233 -4.11 6.40 -14.86
CA ALA A 233 -5.52 6.54 -15.22
C ALA A 233 -5.81 7.74 -16.13
N HIS A 234 -4.82 8.55 -16.48
CA HIS A 234 -4.97 9.79 -17.25
C HIS A 234 -6.03 10.73 -16.66
N CYS A 235 -6.07 10.85 -15.32
CA CYS A 235 -6.99 11.74 -14.64
C CYS A 235 -6.26 12.88 -13.91
N TYR A 236 -6.96 13.99 -13.70
CA TYR A 236 -6.38 15.14 -12.98
C TYR A 236 -6.08 14.76 -11.53
N HIS A 237 -4.81 14.89 -11.14
CA HIS A 237 -4.28 14.38 -9.87
C HIS A 237 -5.05 14.88 -8.65
N LEU A 238 -5.26 16.20 -8.51
CA LEU A 238 -5.98 16.75 -7.37
C LEU A 238 -7.45 16.32 -7.32
N ASN A 239 -8.10 16.15 -8.49
CA ASN A 239 -9.45 15.63 -8.55
C ASN A 239 -9.51 14.18 -8.05
N HIS A 240 -8.53 13.34 -8.44
CA HIS A 240 -8.39 11.99 -7.92
C HIS A 240 -8.27 11.99 -6.39
N VAL A 241 -7.37 12.83 -5.83
CA VAL A 241 -7.20 12.98 -4.38
C VAL A 241 -8.53 13.35 -3.69
N PHE A 242 -9.18 14.43 -4.14
CA PHE A 242 -10.42 14.91 -3.51
C PHE A 242 -11.58 13.92 -3.60
N THR A 243 -11.68 13.18 -4.69
CA THR A 243 -12.72 12.17 -4.83
C THR A 243 -12.45 10.88 -4.04
N GLN A 244 -11.20 10.60 -3.74
CA GLN A 244 -10.78 9.42 -2.95
C GLN A 244 -10.93 9.63 -1.44
N ILE A 245 -10.70 10.85 -0.94
CA ILE A 245 -10.75 11.18 0.49
C ILE A 245 -12.02 10.68 1.20
N PRO A 246 -13.26 10.90 0.70
CA PRO A 246 -14.47 10.43 1.39
C PRO A 246 -14.51 8.91 1.58
N TYR A 247 -14.03 8.15 0.61
CA TYR A 247 -13.96 6.68 0.71
C TYR A 247 -12.93 6.27 1.75
N ALA A 248 -11.74 6.84 1.68
CA ALA A 248 -10.66 6.54 2.61
C ALA A 248 -11.01 6.92 4.06
N LEU A 249 -11.65 8.07 4.29
CA LEU A 249 -12.12 8.48 5.62
C LEU A 249 -13.22 7.57 6.16
N THR A 250 -14.11 7.06 5.28
CA THR A 250 -15.13 6.08 5.69
C THR A 250 -14.46 4.79 6.19
N VAL A 251 -13.50 4.27 5.44
CA VAL A 251 -12.74 3.07 5.82
C VAL A 251 -11.92 3.35 7.09
N ALA A 252 -11.28 4.50 7.18
CA ALA A 252 -10.49 4.92 8.35
C ALA A 252 -11.33 4.98 9.63
N GLY A 253 -12.55 5.52 9.56
CA GLY A 253 -13.47 5.55 10.69
C GLY A 253 -13.83 4.15 11.20
N VAL A 254 -14.13 3.23 10.29
CA VAL A 254 -14.39 1.82 10.63
C VAL A 254 -13.13 1.14 11.19
N SER A 255 -11.97 1.38 10.58
CA SER A 255 -10.69 0.83 11.04
C SER A 255 -10.33 1.33 12.43
N PHE A 256 -10.52 2.61 12.72
CA PHE A 256 -10.29 3.18 14.05
C PHE A 256 -11.11 2.47 15.13
N VAL A 257 -12.43 2.31 14.89
CA VAL A 257 -13.31 1.57 15.81
C VAL A 257 -12.85 0.11 15.93
N SER A 258 -12.45 -0.51 14.82
CA SER A 258 -11.96 -1.89 14.79
C SER A 258 -10.67 -2.06 15.60
N PHE A 259 -9.74 -1.09 15.60
CA PHE A 259 -8.54 -1.13 16.42
C PHE A 259 -8.81 -0.93 17.90
N ILE A 260 -9.82 -0.13 18.27
CA ILE A 260 -10.30 -0.07 19.66
C ILE A 260 -10.79 -1.46 20.12
N LEU A 261 -11.65 -2.09 19.30
CA LEU A 261 -12.18 -3.41 19.61
C LEU A 261 -11.09 -4.49 19.62
N ALA A 262 -10.12 -4.40 18.70
CA ALA A 262 -9.00 -5.34 18.65
C ALA A 262 -8.13 -5.28 19.90
N GLY A 263 -7.84 -4.09 20.41
CA GLY A 263 -7.11 -3.93 21.66
C GLY A 263 -7.85 -4.48 22.90
N LEU A 264 -9.20 -4.46 22.88
CA LEU A 264 -10.02 -4.99 23.95
C LEU A 264 -10.22 -6.52 23.87
N ILE A 265 -10.50 -7.03 22.67
CA ILE A 265 -10.89 -8.44 22.44
C ILE A 265 -9.65 -9.33 22.31
N GLN A 266 -8.59 -8.83 21.68
CA GLN A 266 -7.30 -9.51 21.49
C GLN A 266 -7.42 -10.89 20.81
N ASN A 267 -8.40 -11.06 19.93
CA ASN A 267 -8.60 -12.28 19.14
C ASN A 267 -8.72 -11.92 17.66
N VAL A 268 -7.74 -12.34 16.86
CA VAL A 268 -7.62 -11.95 15.45
C VAL A 268 -8.85 -12.34 14.64
N VAL A 269 -9.36 -13.57 14.81
CA VAL A 269 -10.50 -14.09 14.02
C VAL A 269 -11.78 -13.31 14.34
N ILE A 270 -12.05 -13.12 15.62
CA ILE A 270 -13.25 -12.37 16.08
C ILE A 270 -13.17 -10.92 15.59
N CYS A 271 -12.00 -10.28 15.77
CA CYS A 271 -11.81 -8.89 15.35
C CYS A 271 -11.98 -8.73 13.83
N LEU A 272 -11.47 -9.67 13.02
CA LEU A 272 -11.62 -9.65 11.58
C LEU A 272 -13.09 -9.75 11.14
N ILE A 273 -13.84 -10.66 11.75
CA ILE A 273 -15.27 -10.83 11.47
C ILE A 273 -16.05 -9.56 11.85
N ILE A 274 -15.76 -8.99 13.02
CA ILE A 274 -16.42 -7.76 13.49
C ILE A 274 -16.07 -6.59 12.55
N ALA A 275 -14.80 -6.41 12.18
CA ALA A 275 -14.37 -5.35 11.28
C ALA A 275 -15.04 -5.47 9.90
N ALA A 276 -15.12 -6.67 9.34
CA ALA A 276 -15.81 -6.93 8.08
C ALA A 276 -17.32 -6.63 8.19
N ALA A 277 -17.97 -7.06 9.28
CA ALA A 277 -19.38 -6.79 9.53
C ALA A 277 -19.65 -5.29 9.70
N LEU A 278 -18.80 -4.56 10.44
CA LEU A 278 -18.89 -3.11 10.60
C LEU A 278 -18.74 -2.39 9.26
N MET A 279 -17.79 -2.82 8.42
CA MET A 279 -17.58 -2.25 7.10
C MET A 279 -18.81 -2.46 6.21
N ILE A 280 -19.33 -3.69 6.13
CA ILE A 280 -20.52 -4.01 5.34
C ILE A 280 -21.74 -3.20 5.85
N ALA A 281 -21.95 -3.16 7.17
CA ALA A 281 -23.04 -2.38 7.77
C ALA A 281 -22.93 -0.89 7.42
N THR A 282 -21.71 -0.31 7.53
CA THR A 282 -21.46 1.10 7.19
C THR A 282 -21.77 1.38 5.72
N LEU A 283 -21.32 0.53 4.80
CA LEU A 283 -21.60 0.68 3.38
C LEU A 283 -23.11 0.55 3.06
N LEU A 284 -23.80 -0.39 3.70
CA LEU A 284 -25.27 -0.54 3.55
C LEU A 284 -26.03 0.68 4.07
N VAL A 285 -25.60 1.25 5.20
CA VAL A 285 -26.18 2.48 5.75
C VAL A 285 -25.94 3.65 4.81
N ILE A 286 -24.72 3.84 4.34
CA ILE A 286 -24.40 4.91 3.37
C ILE A 286 -25.25 4.73 2.11
N LYS A 287 -25.33 3.50 1.56
CA LYS A 287 -26.16 3.21 0.38
C LYS A 287 -27.64 3.55 0.62
N ALA A 288 -28.20 3.19 1.77
CA ALA A 288 -29.59 3.48 2.11
C ALA A 288 -29.85 4.99 2.24
N ILE A 289 -28.95 5.73 2.89
CA ILE A 289 -29.04 7.19 3.03
C ILE A 289 -28.95 7.86 1.66
N MET A 290 -27.98 7.48 0.84
CA MET A 290 -27.79 8.04 -0.50
C MET A 290 -28.96 7.71 -1.43
N ALA A 291 -29.47 6.48 -1.40
CA ALA A 291 -30.64 6.08 -2.18
C ALA A 291 -31.88 6.90 -1.83
N LYS A 292 -32.10 7.19 -0.54
CA LYS A 292 -33.20 8.03 -0.08
C LYS A 292 -33.02 9.50 -0.49
N LYS A 293 -31.80 10.02 -0.43
CA LYS A 293 -31.48 11.43 -0.71
C LYS A 293 -31.46 11.74 -2.22
N HIS A 294 -31.07 10.76 -3.04
CA HIS A 294 -30.82 10.93 -4.47
C HIS A 294 -31.54 9.90 -5.35
N GLN A 295 -32.84 9.62 -5.06
CA GLN A 295 -33.64 8.60 -5.77
C GLN A 295 -33.62 8.74 -7.30
N GLY A 296 -33.76 9.96 -7.82
CA GLY A 296 -33.74 10.22 -9.27
C GLY A 296 -32.37 9.87 -9.90
N ILE A 297 -31.28 10.26 -9.25
CA ILE A 297 -29.92 10.01 -9.73
C ILE A 297 -29.63 8.50 -9.83
N PHE A 298 -30.05 7.72 -8.85
CA PHE A 298 -29.83 6.26 -8.87
C PHE A 298 -30.63 5.57 -9.98
N GLN A 299 -31.82 6.06 -10.31
CA GLN A 299 -32.61 5.53 -11.44
C GLN A 299 -31.94 5.82 -12.76
N GLU A 300 -31.48 7.06 -13.01
CA GLU A 300 -30.77 7.45 -14.23
C GLU A 300 -29.46 6.66 -14.40
N MET A 301 -28.69 6.45 -13.32
CA MET A 301 -27.47 5.62 -13.36
C MET A 301 -27.79 4.15 -13.68
N ALA A 302 -28.87 3.59 -13.14
CA ALA A 302 -29.27 2.23 -13.43
C ALA A 302 -29.72 2.03 -14.89
N GLU A 303 -30.37 3.03 -15.47
CA GLU A 303 -30.76 3.03 -16.88
C GLU A 303 -29.54 3.16 -17.80
N ALA A 304 -28.60 4.07 -17.48
CA ALA A 304 -27.36 4.23 -18.23
C ALA A 304 -26.52 2.94 -18.24
N ASN A 305 -26.39 2.26 -17.09
CA ASN A 305 -25.68 0.98 -17.00
C ASN A 305 -26.34 -0.14 -17.82
N LYS A 306 -27.68 -0.16 -17.90
CA LYS A 306 -28.41 -1.12 -18.75
C LYS A 306 -28.20 -0.86 -20.24
N SER A 307 -28.00 0.40 -20.65
CA SER A 307 -27.74 0.76 -22.03
C SER A 307 -26.31 0.43 -22.47
N MET A 308 -25.33 0.49 -21.55
CA MET A 308 -23.94 0.11 -21.81
C MET A 308 -23.71 -1.41 -21.83
N ALA A 309 -24.60 -2.18 -21.22
CA ALA A 309 -24.53 -3.65 -21.19
C ALA A 309 -25.18 -4.35 -22.41
N LYS A 310 -25.78 -3.57 -23.32
CA LYS A 310 -26.31 -4.00 -24.61
C LYS A 310 -25.35 -3.65 -25.74
#